data_06986aee08475929fe4545a050c33365
#
_entry.id   06986aee08475929fe4545a050c33365
#
_cell.length_a   1.000
_cell.length_b   1.000
_cell.length_c   1.000
_cell.angle_alpha   90.00
_cell.angle_beta   90.00
_cell.angle_gamma   90.00
#
_symmetry.space_group_name_H-M   'P 1'
#
loop_
_entity.id
_entity.type
_entity.pdbx_description
1 polymer ?
#
loop_
_entity_poly.entity_id
_entity_poly.type
_entity_poly.pdbx_seq_one_letter_code
_entity_poly.pdbx_strand_id
1 'polypeptide(L)'
;NVKILGHGMLLEPQQGISIAYSRNVLIDGITVVNSRHYTVSGGQSTGITIKNLKSFSYQGWSDGLDFMSCSDVLIDDVFLRNSDDCIALYTHRWNYYGDCRNVRVFNSTLWADIAHPINIGTHGNTETGDEVLEDIVFKNIDILEHDEDDRDYQGCMTINVGDHNLAQNITFEDIRVEHIQEGQLFHLRVMY
;
A
#
# COMPACT_ATOMS: atom_id res chain seq x y z
N ASN A 1 9.59 14.59 -13.97
CA ASN A 1 8.19 15.03 -13.88
C ASN A 1 7.35 14.28 -14.93
N VAL A 2 6.48 13.38 -14.47
CA VAL A 2 5.56 12.64 -15.33
C VAL A 2 4.15 12.80 -14.80
N LYS A 3 3.19 12.99 -15.69
CA LYS A 3 1.76 13.02 -15.32
C LYS A 3 1.00 12.04 -16.18
N ILE A 4 0.20 11.20 -15.54
CA ILE A 4 -0.75 10.29 -16.16
C ILE A 4 -2.14 10.76 -15.71
N LEU A 5 -2.87 11.40 -16.60
CA LEU A 5 -4.12 12.07 -16.29
C LEU A 5 -5.25 11.54 -17.16
N GLY A 6 -6.42 11.35 -16.58
CA GLY A 6 -7.63 11.04 -17.34
C GLY A 6 -8.53 10.04 -16.63
N HIS A 7 -9.66 9.75 -17.23
CA HIS A 7 -10.66 8.81 -16.73
C HIS A 7 -10.69 7.50 -17.53
N GLY A 8 -9.52 7.12 -18.06
CA GLY A 8 -9.35 5.89 -18.80
C GLY A 8 -9.36 4.65 -17.90
N MET A 9 -9.60 3.51 -18.53
CA MET A 9 -9.58 2.20 -17.87
C MET A 9 -8.48 1.32 -18.45
N LEU A 10 -7.68 0.72 -17.57
CA LEU A 10 -6.77 -0.38 -17.89
C LEU A 10 -7.49 -1.68 -17.54
N LEU A 11 -7.68 -2.56 -18.51
CA LEU A 11 -8.36 -3.83 -18.34
C LEU A 11 -7.36 -4.98 -18.41
N GLU A 12 -7.35 -5.81 -17.38
CA GLU A 12 -6.52 -7.01 -17.25
C GLU A 12 -5.02 -6.81 -17.56
N PRO A 13 -4.39 -5.73 -17.08
CA PRO A 13 -2.95 -5.59 -17.29
C PRO A 13 -2.20 -6.67 -16.52
N GLN A 14 -1.05 -7.08 -17.01
CA GLN A 14 -0.14 -7.98 -16.28
C GLN A 14 0.34 -7.31 -14.99
N GLN A 15 0.60 -6.04 -15.06
CA GLN A 15 0.83 -5.07 -13.99
C GLN A 15 0.22 -3.74 -14.43
N GLY A 16 -0.37 -2.98 -13.51
CA GLY A 16 -0.99 -1.72 -13.89
C GLY A 16 0.06 -0.66 -14.24
N ILE A 17 0.62 0.00 -13.25
CA ILE A 17 1.62 1.06 -13.44
C ILE A 17 2.81 0.78 -12.53
N SER A 18 4.01 0.70 -13.07
CA SER A 18 5.27 0.62 -12.32
C SER A 18 6.02 1.94 -12.36
N ILE A 19 6.44 2.41 -11.20
CA ILE A 19 7.23 3.63 -10.99
C ILE A 19 8.55 3.21 -10.37
N ALA A 20 9.66 3.31 -11.10
CA ALA A 20 10.96 2.91 -10.60
C ALA A 20 11.98 4.04 -10.75
N TYR A 21 12.78 4.30 -9.72
CA TYR A 21 13.86 5.29 -9.71
C TYR A 21 13.44 6.68 -10.25
N SER A 22 12.19 7.07 -9.93
CA SER A 22 11.53 8.22 -10.53
C SER A 22 11.31 9.36 -9.54
N ARG A 23 11.10 10.57 -10.08
CA ARG A 23 10.76 11.75 -9.25
C ARG A 23 9.59 12.52 -9.85
N ASN A 24 8.71 13.02 -8.97
CA ASN A 24 7.59 13.88 -9.31
C ASN A 24 6.65 13.23 -10.32
N VAL A 25 6.00 12.14 -9.91
CA VAL A 25 5.00 11.40 -10.69
C VAL A 25 3.61 11.73 -10.17
N LEU A 26 2.70 12.09 -11.07
CA LEU A 26 1.28 12.29 -10.77
C LEU A 26 0.45 11.28 -11.58
N ILE A 27 -0.39 10.53 -10.88
CA ILE A 27 -1.43 9.68 -11.47
C ILE A 27 -2.77 10.20 -10.98
N ASP A 28 -3.68 10.54 -11.88
CA ASP A 28 -4.99 11.10 -11.51
C ASP A 28 -6.10 10.60 -12.45
N GLY A 29 -7.14 10.02 -11.85
CA GLY A 29 -8.41 9.68 -12.50
C GLY A 29 -8.50 8.30 -13.14
N ILE A 30 -7.46 7.47 -13.10
CA ILE A 30 -7.41 6.18 -13.80
C ILE A 30 -8.19 5.10 -13.02
N THR A 31 -8.85 4.21 -13.77
CA THR A 31 -9.42 2.98 -13.25
C THR A 31 -8.61 1.77 -13.74
N VAL A 32 -8.26 0.86 -12.84
CA VAL A 32 -7.59 -0.40 -13.17
C VAL A 32 -8.51 -1.56 -12.80
N VAL A 33 -8.74 -2.48 -13.72
CA VAL A 33 -9.62 -3.63 -13.50
C VAL A 33 -8.86 -4.92 -13.78
N ASN A 34 -8.93 -5.84 -12.82
CA ASN A 34 -8.30 -7.16 -12.92
C ASN A 34 -6.81 -7.13 -13.25
N SER A 35 -6.05 -6.27 -12.60
CA SER A 35 -4.60 -6.38 -12.63
C SER A 35 -4.18 -7.77 -12.14
N ARG A 36 -3.27 -8.41 -12.83
CA ARG A 36 -2.78 -9.75 -12.44
C ARG A 36 -1.71 -9.70 -11.36
N HIS A 37 -1.26 -8.52 -11.02
CA HIS A 37 -0.34 -8.20 -9.94
C HIS A 37 -0.64 -6.78 -9.46
N TYR A 38 0.29 -6.04 -8.94
CA TYR A 38 0.08 -4.68 -8.42
C TYR A 38 -0.72 -3.77 -9.36
N THR A 39 -1.66 -3.04 -8.79
CA THR A 39 -2.32 -1.93 -9.52
C THR A 39 -1.35 -0.81 -9.79
N VAL A 40 -0.63 -0.34 -8.76
CA VAL A 40 0.51 0.58 -8.90
C VAL A 40 1.62 0.11 -7.98
N SER A 41 2.83 0.02 -8.51
CA SER A 41 4.02 -0.21 -7.68
C SER A 41 5.00 0.95 -7.80
N GLY A 42 5.57 1.36 -6.67
CA GLY A 42 6.65 2.34 -6.58
C GLY A 42 7.91 1.70 -6.00
N GLY A 43 9.06 1.91 -6.62
CA GLY A 43 10.36 1.46 -6.11
C GLY A 43 11.40 2.56 -6.15
N GLN A 44 12.08 2.84 -5.03
CA GLN A 44 13.14 3.85 -4.86
C GLN A 44 12.83 5.17 -5.57
N SER A 45 11.60 5.68 -5.34
CA SER A 45 11.06 6.86 -6.03
C SER A 45 10.57 7.91 -5.02
N THR A 46 10.53 9.16 -5.43
CA THR A 46 10.14 10.27 -4.53
C THR A 46 9.20 11.26 -5.21
N GLY A 47 8.30 11.88 -4.41
CA GLY A 47 7.34 12.84 -4.92
C GLY A 47 6.27 12.18 -5.78
N ILE A 48 5.66 11.10 -5.28
CA ILE A 48 4.58 10.39 -5.96
C ILE A 48 3.25 10.92 -5.45
N THR A 49 2.36 11.28 -6.37
CA THR A 49 0.99 11.66 -6.05
C THR A 49 0.03 10.77 -6.82
N ILE A 50 -0.86 10.10 -6.10
CA ILE A 50 -1.93 9.28 -6.68
C ILE A 50 -3.26 9.84 -6.19
N LYS A 51 -4.13 10.23 -7.13
CA LYS A 51 -5.43 10.80 -6.82
C LYS A 51 -6.54 10.17 -7.65
N ASN A 52 -7.73 10.08 -7.04
CA ASN A 52 -8.94 9.67 -7.75
C ASN A 52 -8.75 8.38 -8.58
N LEU A 53 -7.88 7.49 -8.11
CA LEU A 53 -7.63 6.19 -8.74
C LEU A 53 -8.62 5.15 -8.20
N LYS A 54 -9.07 4.26 -9.06
CA LYS A 54 -9.91 3.12 -8.68
C LYS A 54 -9.26 1.82 -9.10
N SER A 55 -9.24 0.85 -8.20
CA SER A 55 -8.78 -0.50 -8.48
C SER A 55 -9.85 -1.52 -8.13
N PHE A 56 -10.05 -2.46 -9.03
CA PHE A 56 -10.93 -3.62 -8.80
C PHE A 56 -10.23 -4.87 -9.32
N SER A 57 -9.80 -5.78 -8.44
CA SER A 57 -9.17 -7.01 -8.88
C SER A 57 -9.51 -8.19 -7.97
N TYR A 58 -9.82 -9.32 -8.59
CA TYR A 58 -10.04 -10.60 -7.92
C TYR A 58 -8.89 -11.60 -8.17
N GLN A 59 -7.89 -11.21 -8.90
CA GLN A 59 -6.75 -12.08 -9.20
C GLN A 59 -5.91 -12.26 -7.94
N GLY A 60 -5.43 -13.47 -7.67
CA GLY A 60 -4.46 -13.68 -6.59
C GLY A 60 -3.20 -12.83 -6.79
N TRP A 61 -2.63 -12.31 -5.70
CA TRP A 61 -1.46 -11.42 -5.69
C TRP A 61 -1.71 -10.05 -6.34
N SER A 62 -2.97 -9.63 -6.42
CA SER A 62 -3.33 -8.35 -7.02
C SER A 62 -3.51 -7.28 -5.96
N ASP A 63 -2.39 -6.83 -5.44
CA ASP A 63 -2.34 -5.72 -4.51
C ASP A 63 -2.79 -4.40 -5.18
N GLY A 64 -3.17 -3.45 -4.36
CA GLY A 64 -3.51 -2.11 -4.82
C GLY A 64 -2.29 -1.25 -5.07
N LEU A 65 -1.80 -0.59 -4.04
CA LEU A 65 -0.72 0.40 -4.12
C LEU A 65 0.46 -0.04 -3.24
N ASP A 66 1.53 -0.49 -3.86
CA ASP A 66 2.73 -0.97 -3.18
C ASP A 66 3.91 -0.02 -3.34
N PHE A 67 4.49 0.44 -2.24
CA PHE A 67 5.64 1.33 -2.26
C PHE A 67 6.82 0.74 -1.51
N MET A 68 7.93 0.57 -2.22
CA MET A 68 9.18 -0.01 -1.74
C MET A 68 10.28 1.07 -1.76
N SER A 69 10.80 1.43 -0.60
CA SER A 69 11.84 2.48 -0.49
C SER A 69 11.42 3.81 -1.16
N CYS A 70 10.17 4.23 -0.98
CA CYS A 70 9.65 5.46 -1.56
C CYS A 70 9.49 6.57 -0.50
N SER A 71 9.60 7.83 -0.92
CA SER A 71 9.39 8.96 -0.05
C SER A 71 8.53 10.06 -0.70
N ASP A 72 7.94 10.90 0.15
CA ASP A 72 7.05 11.98 -0.29
C ASP A 72 5.90 11.45 -1.15
N VAL A 73 5.17 10.46 -0.62
CA VAL A 73 4.04 9.81 -1.29
C VAL A 73 2.73 10.40 -0.77
N LEU A 74 1.90 10.88 -1.67
CA LEU A 74 0.53 11.32 -1.40
C LEU A 74 -0.46 10.44 -2.14
N ILE A 75 -1.36 9.83 -1.39
CA ILE A 75 -2.51 9.06 -1.90
C ILE A 75 -3.77 9.77 -1.40
N ASP A 76 -4.66 10.17 -2.30
CA ASP A 76 -5.84 10.94 -1.95
C ASP A 76 -7.03 10.56 -2.83
N ASP A 77 -8.20 10.33 -2.23
CA ASP A 77 -9.44 10.01 -2.93
C ASP A 77 -9.31 8.76 -3.83
N VAL A 78 -8.82 7.65 -3.27
CA VAL A 78 -8.75 6.37 -4.00
C VAL A 78 -9.82 5.39 -3.53
N PHE A 79 -10.26 4.51 -4.43
CA PHE A 79 -11.08 3.35 -4.11
C PHE A 79 -10.33 2.09 -4.53
N LEU A 80 -10.00 1.24 -3.57
CA LEU A 80 -9.24 0.02 -3.81
C LEU A 80 -10.04 -1.19 -3.34
N ARG A 81 -10.41 -2.08 -4.27
CA ARG A 81 -10.91 -3.42 -3.98
C ARG A 81 -9.98 -4.43 -4.62
N ASN A 82 -9.18 -5.07 -3.80
CA ASN A 82 -8.12 -5.95 -4.22
C ASN A 82 -8.19 -7.29 -3.49
N SER A 83 -7.71 -8.36 -4.12
CA SER A 83 -7.64 -9.68 -3.50
C SER A 83 -6.29 -9.97 -2.86
N ASP A 84 -5.54 -8.94 -2.58
CA ASP A 84 -4.34 -8.92 -1.75
C ASP A 84 -4.28 -7.54 -1.09
N ASP A 85 -3.14 -7.11 -0.54
CA ASP A 85 -3.02 -5.85 0.19
C ASP A 85 -3.54 -4.65 -0.60
N CYS A 86 -4.42 -3.82 -0.01
CA CYS A 86 -4.86 -2.61 -0.70
C CYS A 86 -3.75 -1.55 -0.75
N ILE A 87 -3.06 -1.31 0.37
CA ILE A 87 -1.90 -0.41 0.43
C ILE A 87 -0.80 -1.09 1.23
N ALA A 88 0.36 -1.29 0.61
CA ALA A 88 1.52 -1.88 1.24
C ALA A 88 2.76 -0.96 1.18
N LEU A 89 3.45 -0.82 2.31
CA LEU A 89 4.63 0.04 2.46
C LEU A 89 5.81 -0.77 2.98
N TYR A 90 6.90 -0.79 2.23
CA TYR A 90 8.10 -1.56 2.54
C TYR A 90 9.36 -0.70 2.50
N THR A 91 10.37 -1.04 3.29
CA THR A 91 11.73 -0.48 3.12
C THR A 91 12.49 -1.23 2.05
N HIS A 92 12.34 -2.55 1.99
CA HIS A 92 12.97 -3.35 0.97
C HIS A 92 11.99 -4.38 0.41
N ARG A 93 11.95 -4.49 -0.89
CA ARG A 93 11.36 -5.63 -1.61
C ARG A 93 11.95 -5.69 -3.02
N TRP A 94 12.14 -6.88 -3.54
CA TRP A 94 12.79 -7.12 -4.84
C TRP A 94 14.21 -6.51 -4.86
N ASN A 95 14.48 -5.60 -5.78
CA ASN A 95 15.77 -4.90 -5.93
C ASN A 95 15.73 -3.45 -5.44
N TYR A 96 14.72 -3.09 -4.62
CA TYR A 96 14.58 -1.75 -4.07
C TYR A 96 14.99 -1.75 -2.60
N TYR A 97 15.88 -0.85 -2.22
CA TYR A 97 16.46 -0.75 -0.89
C TYR A 97 16.43 0.71 -0.40
N GLY A 98 16.13 0.92 0.84
CA GLY A 98 16.15 2.23 1.47
C GLY A 98 14.91 2.50 2.32
N ASP A 99 14.85 3.69 2.87
CA ASP A 99 13.76 4.12 3.73
C ASP A 99 12.45 4.32 2.97
N CYS A 100 11.34 4.10 3.68
CA CYS A 100 10.03 4.54 3.24
C CYS A 100 9.54 5.64 4.20
N ARG A 101 9.44 6.89 3.70
CA ARG A 101 9.23 8.07 4.56
C ARG A 101 8.21 9.04 3.98
N ASN A 102 7.58 9.80 4.88
CA ASN A 102 6.65 10.87 4.51
C ASN A 102 5.56 10.40 3.56
N VAL A 103 4.78 9.41 4.02
CA VAL A 103 3.63 8.87 3.28
C VAL A 103 2.35 9.43 3.88
N ARG A 104 1.47 9.93 3.04
CA ARG A 104 0.16 10.48 3.42
C ARG A 104 -0.93 9.82 2.61
N VAL A 105 -1.89 9.20 3.30
CA VAL A 105 -3.06 8.55 2.69
C VAL A 105 -4.30 9.19 3.25
N PHE A 106 -5.11 9.79 2.39
CA PHE A 106 -6.27 10.57 2.79
C PHE A 106 -7.54 10.18 2.02
N ASN A 107 -8.71 10.36 2.66
CA ASN A 107 -10.02 10.39 2.02
C ASN A 107 -10.29 9.17 1.12
N SER A 108 -9.91 7.99 1.54
CA SER A 108 -9.89 6.82 0.68
C SER A 108 -10.74 5.68 1.22
N THR A 109 -11.19 4.82 0.31
CA THR A 109 -12.00 3.64 0.64
C THR A 109 -11.25 2.38 0.22
N LEU A 110 -11.11 1.44 1.16
CA LEU A 110 -10.36 0.21 1.00
C LEU A 110 -11.27 -1.01 1.21
N TRP A 111 -11.07 -2.04 0.41
CA TRP A 111 -11.74 -3.32 0.51
C TRP A 111 -10.75 -4.43 0.18
N ALA A 112 -10.28 -5.15 1.16
CA ALA A 112 -9.44 -6.33 0.94
C ALA A 112 -10.34 -7.58 0.90
N ASP A 113 -10.43 -8.21 -0.26
CA ASP A 113 -11.15 -9.47 -0.40
C ASP A 113 -10.38 -10.61 0.30
N ILE A 114 -9.05 -10.52 0.33
CA ILE A 114 -8.10 -11.33 1.10
C ILE A 114 -6.95 -10.40 1.50
N ALA A 115 -6.23 -10.72 2.58
CA ALA A 115 -5.09 -9.97 3.10
C ALA A 115 -5.49 -8.59 3.70
N HIS A 116 -4.67 -7.56 3.59
CA HIS A 116 -4.78 -6.37 4.43
C HIS A 116 -5.28 -5.14 3.67
N PRO A 117 -6.22 -4.40 4.23
CA PRO A 117 -6.46 -3.02 3.78
C PRO A 117 -5.20 -2.14 3.89
N ILE A 118 -4.44 -2.29 4.98
CA ILE A 118 -3.20 -1.53 5.20
C ILE A 118 -2.13 -2.46 5.77
N ASN A 119 -1.02 -2.60 5.05
CA ASN A 119 0.14 -3.38 5.44
C ASN A 119 1.41 -2.51 5.49
N ILE A 120 2.07 -2.42 6.63
CA ILE A 120 3.31 -1.65 6.82
C ILE A 120 4.40 -2.58 7.34
N GLY A 121 5.52 -2.66 6.61
CA GLY A 121 6.65 -3.50 6.99
C GLY A 121 6.68 -4.84 6.27
N THR A 122 6.81 -5.95 6.98
CA THR A 122 6.96 -7.33 6.49
C THR A 122 8.33 -7.60 5.88
N HIS A 123 8.76 -6.80 4.91
CA HIS A 123 10.04 -6.96 4.22
C HIS A 123 11.00 -5.82 4.52
N GLY A 124 12.25 -6.15 4.75
CA GLY A 124 13.34 -5.22 4.98
C GLY A 124 14.68 -5.77 4.49
N ASN A 125 15.74 -5.01 4.70
CA ASN A 125 17.07 -5.41 4.33
C ASN A 125 17.71 -6.29 5.40
N THR A 126 17.84 -7.57 5.12
CA THR A 126 18.42 -8.55 6.04
C THR A 126 19.93 -8.37 6.26
N GLU A 127 20.60 -7.62 5.39
CA GLU A 127 22.06 -7.45 5.44
C GLU A 127 22.48 -6.25 6.30
N THR A 128 21.80 -5.10 6.17
CA THR A 128 22.20 -3.86 6.82
C THR A 128 21.34 -3.50 8.03
N GLY A 129 20.04 -3.78 8.00
CA GLY A 129 19.14 -3.57 9.13
C GLY A 129 18.91 -2.12 9.57
N ASP A 130 19.25 -1.13 8.74
CA ASP A 130 19.22 0.28 9.13
C ASP A 130 18.07 1.07 8.49
N GLU A 131 17.19 0.41 7.75
CA GLU A 131 16.13 1.06 6.99
C GLU A 131 14.91 1.38 7.86
N VAL A 132 14.24 2.48 7.56
CA VAL A 132 13.19 3.04 8.40
C VAL A 132 11.90 3.28 7.63
N LEU A 133 10.80 2.86 8.25
CA LEU A 133 9.43 3.22 7.89
C LEU A 133 9.00 4.35 8.84
N GLU A 134 8.89 5.58 8.37
CA GLU A 134 8.55 6.68 9.28
C GLU A 134 7.74 7.81 8.65
N ASP A 135 7.12 8.60 9.53
CA ASP A 135 6.27 9.72 9.16
C ASP A 135 5.14 9.32 8.19
N ILE A 136 4.40 8.30 8.59
CA ILE A 136 3.31 7.72 7.81
C ILE A 136 1.98 8.11 8.45
N VAL A 137 1.05 8.64 7.66
CA VAL A 137 -0.28 9.04 8.14
C VAL A 137 -1.37 8.48 7.24
N PHE A 138 -2.30 7.76 7.86
CA PHE A 138 -3.58 7.38 7.26
C PHE A 138 -4.68 8.19 7.95
N LYS A 139 -5.46 8.95 7.20
CA LYS A 139 -6.52 9.79 7.76
C LYS A 139 -7.77 9.82 6.89
N ASN A 140 -8.92 9.71 7.54
CA ASN A 140 -10.23 9.69 6.90
C ASN A 140 -10.33 8.53 5.90
N ILE A 141 -10.22 7.31 6.42
CA ILE A 141 -10.24 6.06 5.62
C ILE A 141 -11.47 5.24 6.00
N ASP A 142 -12.21 4.80 5.00
CA ASP A 142 -13.26 3.80 5.13
C ASP A 142 -12.73 2.44 4.70
N ILE A 143 -12.74 1.46 5.60
CA ILE A 143 -12.40 0.07 5.29
C ILE A 143 -13.71 -0.72 5.30
N LEU A 144 -14.13 -1.17 4.13
CA LEU A 144 -15.44 -1.82 3.96
C LEU A 144 -15.38 -3.32 4.26
N GLU A 145 -14.24 -3.95 3.98
CA GLU A 145 -14.05 -5.39 4.18
C GLU A 145 -12.60 -5.71 4.52
N HIS A 146 -12.41 -6.71 5.38
CA HIS A 146 -11.14 -7.33 5.70
C HIS A 146 -11.34 -8.83 5.93
N ASP A 147 -10.51 -9.65 5.30
CA ASP A 147 -10.52 -11.11 5.43
C ASP A 147 -9.08 -11.65 5.38
N GLU A 148 -8.55 -12.07 6.55
CA GLU A 148 -7.20 -12.65 6.65
C GLU A 148 -7.20 -13.78 7.68
N ASP A 149 -7.06 -14.99 7.19
CA ASP A 149 -7.09 -16.22 8.00
C ASP A 149 -5.71 -16.62 8.57
N ASP A 150 -4.61 -16.08 8.03
CA ASP A 150 -3.28 -16.35 8.55
C ASP A 150 -3.08 -15.66 9.92
N ARG A 151 -3.03 -16.47 10.97
CA ARG A 151 -2.92 -16.00 12.36
C ARG A 151 -1.73 -15.09 12.62
N ASP A 152 -0.72 -15.17 11.79
CA ASP A 152 0.47 -14.34 11.91
C ASP A 152 0.33 -12.99 11.20
N TYR A 153 -0.76 -12.78 10.45
CA TYR A 153 -0.99 -11.59 9.64
C TYR A 153 -2.37 -10.93 9.82
N GLN A 154 -3.18 -11.34 10.74
CA GLN A 154 -4.61 -11.02 10.87
C GLN A 154 -5.02 -9.56 11.05
N GLY A 155 -4.15 -8.59 10.92
CA GLY A 155 -4.52 -7.18 11.13
C GLY A 155 -5.21 -6.54 9.94
N CYS A 156 -6.37 -5.93 10.15
CA CYS A 156 -6.95 -5.01 9.19
C CYS A 156 -6.00 -3.82 8.90
N MET A 157 -5.36 -3.32 9.94
CA MET A 157 -4.23 -2.40 9.87
C MET A 157 -3.03 -3.09 10.52
N THR A 158 -1.97 -3.33 9.75
CA THR A 158 -0.79 -4.03 10.28
C THR A 158 0.45 -3.15 10.30
N ILE A 159 1.26 -3.35 11.34
CA ILE A 159 2.66 -2.94 11.37
C ILE A 159 3.47 -4.20 11.70
N ASN A 160 3.87 -4.90 10.66
CA ASN A 160 4.64 -6.14 10.72
C ASN A 160 6.11 -5.82 10.45
N VAL A 161 6.89 -5.55 11.49
CA VAL A 161 8.29 -5.15 11.33
C VAL A 161 9.16 -6.38 11.23
N GLY A 162 9.65 -6.67 10.05
CA GLY A 162 10.57 -7.78 9.76
C GLY A 162 11.93 -7.32 9.28
N ASP A 163 12.88 -8.25 9.20
CA ASP A 163 14.18 -8.02 8.58
C ASP A 163 14.95 -6.80 9.11
N HIS A 164 14.92 -6.60 10.44
CA HIS A 164 15.60 -5.52 11.16
C HIS A 164 15.12 -4.08 10.85
N ASN A 165 13.94 -3.90 10.24
CA ASN A 165 13.35 -2.59 10.02
C ASN A 165 13.05 -1.86 11.33
N LEU A 166 13.07 -0.53 11.27
CA LEU A 166 12.49 0.33 12.30
C LEU A 166 11.22 0.98 11.77
N ALA A 167 10.10 0.82 12.47
CA ALA A 167 8.86 1.53 12.19
C ALA A 167 8.56 2.54 13.29
N GLN A 168 8.38 3.82 12.95
CA GLN A 168 8.13 4.89 13.91
C GLN A 168 7.31 6.04 13.33
N ASN A 169 6.67 6.84 14.20
CA ASN A 169 5.86 8.00 13.80
C ASN A 169 4.76 7.63 12.78
N ILE A 170 4.00 6.58 13.10
CA ILE A 170 2.89 6.12 12.26
C ILE A 170 1.59 6.51 12.94
N THR A 171 0.69 7.14 12.20
CA THR A 171 -0.58 7.65 12.69
C THR A 171 -1.75 7.10 11.87
N PHE A 172 -2.76 6.62 12.57
CA PHE A 172 -4.07 6.29 12.03
C PHE A 172 -5.10 7.22 12.68
N GLU A 173 -5.81 8.01 11.89
CA GLU A 173 -6.76 9.01 12.35
C GLU A 173 -8.06 8.94 11.54
N ASP A 174 -9.21 8.97 12.21
CA ASP A 174 -10.53 8.88 11.57
C ASP A 174 -10.66 7.65 10.64
N ILE A 175 -10.35 6.47 11.17
CA ILE A 175 -10.50 5.21 10.47
C ILE A 175 -11.83 4.57 10.84
N ARG A 176 -12.64 4.21 9.86
CA ARG A 176 -13.91 3.51 10.02
C ARG A 176 -13.79 2.13 9.40
N VAL A 177 -14.08 1.09 10.15
CA VAL A 177 -14.07 -0.30 9.67
C VAL A 177 -15.48 -0.85 9.76
N GLU A 178 -16.04 -1.25 8.63
CA GLU A 178 -17.42 -1.73 8.56
C GLU A 178 -17.51 -3.23 8.85
N HIS A 179 -16.63 -4.02 8.24
CA HIS A 179 -16.68 -5.47 8.40
C HIS A 179 -15.28 -6.10 8.48
N ILE A 180 -15.14 -7.05 9.37
CA ILE A 180 -14.00 -7.97 9.46
C ILE A 180 -14.59 -9.39 9.42
N GLN A 181 -14.41 -10.09 8.30
CA GLN A 181 -14.89 -11.45 8.14
C GLN A 181 -14.05 -12.42 8.97
N GLU A 182 -12.74 -12.37 8.80
CA GLU A 182 -11.76 -13.05 9.64
C GLU A 182 -10.57 -12.13 9.88
N GLY A 183 -9.99 -12.18 11.09
CA GLY A 183 -8.87 -11.34 11.46
C GLY A 183 -9.14 -10.46 12.67
N GLN A 184 -8.39 -9.38 12.79
CA GLN A 184 -8.49 -8.42 13.89
C GLN A 184 -8.26 -6.98 13.42
N LEU A 185 -8.77 -6.02 14.19
CA LEU A 185 -8.71 -4.61 13.81
C LEU A 185 -7.28 -4.10 13.60
N PHE A 186 -6.36 -4.45 14.47
CA PHE A 186 -4.99 -3.95 14.46
C PHE A 186 -3.99 -5.02 14.86
N HIS A 187 -2.90 -5.13 14.12
CA HIS A 187 -1.79 -6.04 14.46
C HIS A 187 -0.46 -5.29 14.45
N LEU A 188 0.19 -5.26 15.60
CA LEU A 188 1.55 -4.72 15.76
C LEU A 188 2.48 -5.88 16.13
N ARG A 189 3.44 -6.17 15.29
CA ARG A 189 4.30 -7.34 15.43
C ARG A 189 5.74 -7.04 15.02
N VAL A 190 6.68 -7.57 15.78
CA VAL A 190 8.07 -7.76 15.34
C VAL A 190 8.19 -9.18 14.83
N MET A 191 8.58 -9.34 13.58
CA MET A 191 8.77 -10.64 12.92
C MET A 191 10.24 -11.05 13.00
N TYR A 192 10.47 -12.33 13.22
CA TYR A 192 11.81 -12.95 13.32
C TYR A 192 11.98 -13.99 12.23
#